data_c9b6b33e0d3d4164f4cb46e3356e10a7
#
_entry.id   c9b6b33e0d3d4164f4cb46e3356e10a7
#
_cell.length_a   1.000
_cell.length_b   1.000
_cell.length_c   1.000
_cell.angle_alpha   90.00
_cell.angle_beta   90.00
_cell.angle_gamma   90.00
#
_symmetry.space_group_name_H-M   'P 1'
#
loop_
_entity.id
_entity.type
_entity.pdbx_description
1 polymer ?
#
loop_
_entity_poly.entity_id
_entity_poly.type
_entity_poly.pdbx_seq_one_letter_code
_entity_poly.pdbx_strand_id
1 'polypeptide(L)'
;MSILVDEKTRLITQGITGREGMFHTEQSMKYGTKVVGGVTPGKGGQTVMGKVPVFNTVADAVKKTKANATMVFVPPPFAADAILEAADAGIELIICITEGIPVSDMIHVYKYIQGTKSRLVGPNCPGVISPGKAKIGIMPAHIHKKGNVGIISRSGTLTYECVGQLTSLGIGQSTCVGIGGDPIIGSRFIDILALFQKDRGTKAICMIGEIGGTAEDEAAYYIKKHVTKPVVGFIAGQTAPPGRRMGHAGAIISGGQGTAEEKMKVMKRCGIKVVKSPADLGKTIQKVL
;
A
#
# COMPACT_ATOMS: atom_id res chain seq x y z
N MET A 1 13.04 -12.45 -4.47
CA MET A 1 11.64 -12.44 -4.92
C MET A 1 10.94 -11.31 -4.19
N SER A 2 9.91 -10.75 -4.75
CA SER A 2 9.14 -9.62 -4.22
C SER A 2 7.85 -9.52 -5.02
N ILE A 3 6.86 -8.81 -4.49
CA ILE A 3 5.65 -8.46 -5.22
C ILE A 3 5.62 -6.96 -5.50
N LEU A 4 4.97 -6.56 -6.58
CA LEU A 4 4.72 -5.18 -7.03
C LEU A 4 5.97 -4.39 -7.42
N VAL A 5 7.04 -4.39 -6.61
CA VAL A 5 8.25 -3.58 -6.84
C VAL A 5 9.53 -4.42 -6.73
N ASP A 6 10.50 -4.12 -7.57
CA ASP A 6 11.81 -4.79 -7.61
C ASP A 6 12.91 -3.84 -8.13
N GLU A 7 14.07 -4.40 -8.44
CA GLU A 7 15.23 -3.66 -8.97
C GLU A 7 15.01 -3.09 -10.39
N LYS A 8 13.97 -3.56 -11.10
CA LYS A 8 13.60 -3.09 -12.45
C LYS A 8 12.60 -1.93 -12.40
N THR A 9 12.03 -1.66 -11.25
CA THR A 9 11.06 -0.58 -11.06
C THR A 9 11.67 0.76 -11.43
N ARG A 10 11.05 1.49 -12.36
CA ARG A 10 11.44 2.82 -12.86
C ARG A 10 10.36 3.82 -12.42
N LEU A 11 10.66 4.54 -11.36
CA LEU A 11 9.70 5.39 -10.66
C LEU A 11 9.70 6.81 -11.21
N ILE A 12 8.50 7.37 -11.44
CA ILE A 12 8.26 8.80 -11.52
C ILE A 12 7.41 9.26 -10.34
N THR A 13 7.45 10.56 -10.02
CA THR A 13 6.61 11.17 -8.98
C THR A 13 5.71 12.22 -9.59
N GLN A 14 4.41 12.08 -9.47
CA GLN A 14 3.44 13.13 -9.79
C GLN A 14 3.29 14.08 -8.60
N GLY A 15 3.41 15.39 -8.86
CA GLY A 15 3.53 16.41 -7.82
C GLY A 15 4.96 16.56 -7.28
N ILE A 16 5.98 16.24 -8.08
CA ILE A 16 7.39 16.18 -7.65
C ILE A 16 7.93 17.52 -7.15
N THR A 17 7.42 18.64 -7.61
CA THR A 17 7.88 19.97 -7.17
C THR A 17 7.24 20.44 -5.85
N GLY A 18 6.27 19.68 -5.33
CA GLY A 18 5.70 19.90 -4.00
C GLY A 18 6.65 19.41 -2.91
N ARG A 19 6.52 19.95 -1.69
CA ARG A 19 7.39 19.62 -0.55
C ARG A 19 7.43 18.11 -0.27
N GLU A 20 6.28 17.47 -0.13
CA GLU A 20 6.19 16.03 0.19
C GLU A 20 6.63 15.17 -1.00
N GLY A 21 6.22 15.53 -2.22
CA GLY A 21 6.66 14.84 -3.44
C GLY A 21 8.17 14.85 -3.59
N MET A 22 8.81 15.99 -3.39
CA MET A 22 10.26 16.14 -3.44
C MET A 22 10.96 15.34 -2.33
N PHE A 23 10.51 15.48 -1.07
CA PHE A 23 11.10 14.81 0.08
C PHE A 23 11.06 13.27 -0.09
N HIS A 24 9.89 12.71 -0.39
CA HIS A 24 9.76 11.25 -0.50
C HIS A 24 10.39 10.69 -1.76
N THR A 25 10.53 11.48 -2.82
CA THR A 25 11.34 11.11 -3.99
C THR A 25 12.82 10.99 -3.61
N GLU A 26 13.35 11.96 -2.87
CA GLU A 26 14.72 11.90 -2.38
C GLU A 26 14.97 10.70 -1.48
N GLN A 27 14.01 10.40 -0.56
CA GLN A 27 14.11 9.20 0.30
C GLN A 27 14.08 7.90 -0.52
N SER A 28 13.30 7.84 -1.59
CA SER A 28 13.26 6.68 -2.49
C SER A 28 14.57 6.51 -3.24
N MET A 29 15.16 7.62 -3.70
CA MET A 29 16.50 7.62 -4.34
C MET A 29 17.59 7.18 -3.37
N LYS A 30 17.61 7.71 -2.14
CA LYS A 30 18.56 7.30 -1.08
C LYS A 30 18.43 5.81 -0.75
N TYR A 31 17.24 5.26 -0.87
CA TYR A 31 16.99 3.83 -0.68
C TYR A 31 17.50 2.97 -1.84
N GLY A 32 17.80 3.54 -2.98
CA GLY A 32 18.25 2.82 -4.18
C GLY A 32 17.16 2.57 -5.22
N THR A 33 15.95 3.10 -5.05
CA THR A 33 14.89 3.05 -6.07
C THR A 33 15.30 3.88 -7.28
N LYS A 34 15.14 3.33 -8.49
CA LYS A 34 15.46 4.02 -9.75
C LYS A 34 14.41 5.08 -10.05
N VAL A 35 14.56 6.27 -9.48
CA VAL A 35 13.75 7.44 -9.83
C VAL A 35 14.25 7.99 -11.17
N VAL A 36 13.38 8.04 -12.16
CA VAL A 36 13.74 8.39 -13.54
C VAL A 36 13.14 9.73 -13.99
N GLY A 37 12.27 10.34 -13.20
CA GLY A 37 11.67 11.63 -13.50
C GLY A 37 10.55 11.99 -12.52
N GLY A 38 9.92 13.12 -12.77
CA GLY A 38 8.72 13.55 -12.08
C GLY A 38 7.82 14.35 -13.00
N VAL A 39 6.58 14.54 -12.57
CA VAL A 39 5.56 15.26 -13.33
C VAL A 39 4.99 16.38 -12.46
N THR A 40 4.97 17.57 -13.01
CA THR A 40 4.22 18.72 -12.51
C THR A 40 3.83 19.59 -13.70
N PRO A 41 2.54 19.71 -14.03
CA PRO A 41 2.08 20.53 -15.14
C PRO A 41 2.62 21.96 -15.07
N GLY A 42 3.09 22.51 -16.19
CA GLY A 42 3.70 23.85 -16.27
C GLY A 42 5.13 23.96 -15.75
N LYS A 43 5.73 22.85 -15.26
CA LYS A 43 7.12 22.81 -14.77
C LYS A 43 8.05 21.94 -15.63
N GLY A 44 7.55 21.47 -16.78
CA GLY A 44 8.34 20.68 -17.73
C GLY A 44 9.62 21.39 -18.18
N GLY A 45 10.70 20.62 -18.36
CA GLY A 45 12.02 21.14 -18.69
C GLY A 45 12.88 21.53 -17.49
N GLN A 46 12.32 21.64 -16.30
CA GLN A 46 13.08 21.85 -15.07
C GLN A 46 13.77 20.56 -14.62
N THR A 47 14.76 20.73 -13.75
CA THR A 47 15.43 19.62 -13.07
C THR A 47 15.33 19.85 -11.55
N VAL A 48 14.95 18.84 -10.79
CA VAL A 48 14.93 18.88 -9.31
C VAL A 48 16.01 17.97 -8.75
N MET A 49 16.46 18.25 -7.51
CA MET A 49 17.53 17.49 -6.85
C MET A 49 18.79 17.33 -7.72
N GLY A 50 19.07 18.33 -8.58
CA GLY A 50 20.24 18.40 -9.47
C GLY A 50 20.26 17.42 -10.66
N LYS A 51 19.35 16.43 -10.71
CA LYS A 51 19.42 15.36 -11.72
C LYS A 51 18.10 14.75 -12.17
N VAL A 52 16.99 15.01 -11.50
CA VAL A 52 15.70 14.40 -11.83
C VAL A 52 14.92 15.32 -12.76
N PRO A 53 14.68 14.93 -14.02
CA PRO A 53 13.93 15.75 -14.97
C PRO A 53 12.46 15.84 -14.60
N VAL A 54 11.86 16.99 -14.81
CA VAL A 54 10.43 17.26 -14.62
C VAL A 54 9.75 17.35 -15.99
N PHE A 55 8.60 16.70 -16.10
CA PHE A 55 7.76 16.68 -17.30
C PHE A 55 6.41 17.36 -17.01
N ASN A 56 5.74 17.83 -18.08
CA ASN A 56 4.40 18.37 -17.95
C ASN A 56 3.33 17.28 -17.85
N THR A 57 3.57 16.12 -18.49
CA THR A 57 2.61 15.02 -18.54
C THR A 57 3.28 13.68 -18.19
N VAL A 58 2.46 12.71 -17.73
CA VAL A 58 2.92 11.34 -17.50
C VAL A 58 3.30 10.68 -18.82
N ALA A 59 2.57 10.94 -19.90
CA ALA A 59 2.87 10.40 -21.23
C ALA A 59 4.27 10.80 -21.71
N ASP A 60 4.64 12.07 -21.55
CA ASP A 60 5.99 12.54 -21.90
C ASP A 60 7.06 11.87 -21.03
N ALA A 61 6.80 11.76 -19.74
CA ALA A 61 7.70 11.09 -18.81
C ALA A 61 7.91 9.62 -19.20
N VAL A 62 6.86 8.87 -19.48
CA VAL A 62 6.93 7.46 -19.92
C VAL A 62 7.68 7.32 -21.23
N LYS A 63 7.35 8.16 -22.22
CA LYS A 63 8.03 8.16 -23.54
C LYS A 63 9.53 8.33 -23.40
N LYS A 64 9.98 9.26 -22.56
CA LYS A 64 11.42 9.62 -22.38
C LYS A 64 12.15 8.66 -21.46
N THR A 65 11.50 8.18 -20.40
CA THR A 65 12.18 7.47 -19.31
C THR A 65 11.85 5.99 -19.23
N LYS A 66 10.82 5.53 -19.95
CA LYS A 66 10.30 4.15 -19.83
C LYS A 66 9.89 3.84 -18.36
N ALA A 67 9.30 4.82 -17.69
CA ALA A 67 8.75 4.63 -16.35
C ALA A 67 7.64 3.58 -16.37
N ASN A 68 7.60 2.71 -15.37
CA ASN A 68 6.57 1.68 -15.19
C ASN A 68 5.85 1.80 -13.84
N ALA A 69 6.29 2.71 -12.99
CA ALA A 69 5.64 3.00 -11.71
C ALA A 69 5.57 4.51 -11.45
N THR A 70 4.51 4.92 -10.77
CA THR A 70 4.37 6.30 -10.27
C THR A 70 3.95 6.33 -8.82
N MET A 71 4.38 7.35 -8.08
CA MET A 71 3.78 7.73 -6.79
C MET A 71 3.12 9.10 -6.92
N VAL A 72 1.90 9.20 -6.39
CA VAL A 72 1.04 10.38 -6.53
C VAL A 72 1.02 11.16 -5.22
N PHE A 73 1.53 12.39 -5.25
CA PHE A 73 1.48 13.40 -4.20
C PHE A 73 0.69 14.65 -4.65
N VAL A 74 -0.14 14.49 -5.65
CA VAL A 74 -0.99 15.55 -6.17
C VAL A 74 -2.09 15.89 -5.15
N PRO A 75 -2.43 17.17 -4.93
CA PRO A 75 -3.49 17.55 -4.00
C PRO A 75 -4.83 16.85 -4.29
N PRO A 76 -5.67 16.59 -3.25
CA PRO A 76 -6.89 15.78 -3.38
C PRO A 76 -7.82 16.13 -4.55
N PRO A 77 -8.11 17.43 -4.86
CA PRO A 77 -9.00 17.77 -5.96
C PRO A 77 -8.50 17.37 -7.36
N PHE A 78 -7.20 17.08 -7.51
CA PHE A 78 -6.57 16.76 -8.79
C PHE A 78 -5.98 15.35 -8.81
N ALA A 79 -6.05 14.61 -7.69
CA ALA A 79 -5.38 13.33 -7.57
C ALA A 79 -6.07 12.23 -8.38
N ALA A 80 -7.40 12.29 -8.55
CA ALA A 80 -8.14 11.37 -9.40
C ALA A 80 -7.68 11.48 -10.86
N ASP A 81 -7.57 12.70 -11.39
CA ASP A 81 -7.07 12.95 -12.75
C ASP A 81 -5.63 12.47 -12.91
N ALA A 82 -4.79 12.69 -11.90
CA ALA A 82 -3.41 12.22 -11.92
C ALA A 82 -3.32 10.68 -11.98
N ILE A 83 -4.23 9.96 -11.32
CA ILE A 83 -4.30 8.49 -11.39
C ILE A 83 -4.75 8.04 -12.78
N LEU A 84 -5.79 8.69 -13.33
CA LEU A 84 -6.31 8.38 -14.67
C LEU A 84 -5.27 8.64 -15.76
N GLU A 85 -4.57 9.78 -15.68
CA GLU A 85 -3.46 10.13 -16.59
C GLU A 85 -2.35 9.07 -16.56
N ALA A 86 -2.00 8.59 -15.36
CA ALA A 86 -0.98 7.56 -15.22
C ALA A 86 -1.41 6.23 -15.85
N ALA A 87 -2.67 5.85 -15.67
CA ALA A 87 -3.22 4.63 -16.26
C ALA A 87 -3.30 4.73 -17.79
N ASP A 88 -3.72 5.88 -18.32
CA ASP A 88 -3.80 6.15 -19.76
C ASP A 88 -2.42 6.15 -20.42
N ALA A 89 -1.41 6.68 -19.73
CA ALA A 89 -0.02 6.62 -20.17
C ALA A 89 0.63 5.23 -20.07
N GLY A 90 -0.08 4.21 -19.60
CA GLY A 90 0.38 2.83 -19.52
C GLY A 90 1.30 2.52 -18.33
N ILE A 91 1.25 3.31 -17.25
CA ILE A 91 1.96 2.99 -16.00
C ILE A 91 1.37 1.71 -15.40
N GLU A 92 2.21 0.71 -15.15
CA GLU A 92 1.80 -0.58 -14.63
C GLU A 92 1.42 -0.54 -13.13
N LEU A 93 2.14 0.29 -12.33
CA LEU A 93 1.93 0.42 -10.89
C LEU A 93 1.76 1.88 -10.48
N ILE A 94 0.59 2.21 -9.95
CA ILE A 94 0.23 3.53 -9.46
C ILE A 94 0.09 3.45 -7.94
N ILE A 95 0.90 4.21 -7.21
CA ILE A 95 0.85 4.29 -5.73
C ILE A 95 0.31 5.68 -5.37
N CYS A 96 -0.93 5.75 -4.90
CA CYS A 96 -1.55 7.01 -4.51
C CYS A 96 -1.42 7.23 -2.99
N ILE A 97 -0.59 8.20 -2.62
CA ILE A 97 -0.36 8.57 -1.21
C ILE A 97 -1.45 9.55 -0.74
N THR A 98 -1.95 10.36 -1.63
CA THR A 98 -2.91 11.43 -1.33
C THR A 98 -4.12 10.90 -0.55
N GLU A 99 -4.44 11.59 0.53
CA GLU A 99 -5.64 11.40 1.34
C GLU A 99 -6.69 12.46 0.98
N GLY A 100 -7.97 12.15 1.17
CA GLY A 100 -9.07 13.12 1.01
C GLY A 100 -9.57 13.28 -0.42
N ILE A 101 -9.30 12.34 -1.31
CA ILE A 101 -9.91 12.31 -2.64
C ILE A 101 -11.41 12.04 -2.48
N PRO A 102 -12.30 12.81 -3.14
CA PRO A 102 -13.73 12.58 -3.06
C PRO A 102 -14.11 11.15 -3.48
N VAL A 103 -15.05 10.54 -2.73
CA VAL A 103 -15.49 9.17 -3.00
C VAL A 103 -16.09 9.04 -4.40
N SER A 104 -16.85 10.05 -4.87
CA SER A 104 -17.38 10.13 -6.23
C SER A 104 -16.28 9.94 -7.29
N ASP A 105 -15.18 10.65 -7.11
CA ASP A 105 -14.07 10.63 -8.07
C ASP A 105 -13.37 9.27 -8.05
N MET A 106 -13.21 8.69 -6.85
CA MET A 106 -12.63 7.36 -6.71
C MET A 106 -13.51 6.23 -7.29
N ILE A 107 -14.85 6.40 -7.36
CA ILE A 107 -15.74 5.48 -8.08
C ILE A 107 -15.40 5.48 -9.57
N HIS A 108 -15.21 6.65 -10.17
CA HIS A 108 -14.83 6.77 -11.58
C HIS A 108 -13.44 6.19 -11.84
N VAL A 109 -12.46 6.53 -10.99
CA VAL A 109 -11.10 5.97 -11.05
C VAL A 109 -11.14 4.44 -10.98
N TYR A 110 -11.84 3.89 -9.99
CA TYR A 110 -11.93 2.44 -9.80
C TYR A 110 -12.51 1.74 -11.02
N LYS A 111 -13.61 2.26 -11.58
CA LYS A 111 -14.22 1.72 -12.79
C LYS A 111 -13.26 1.76 -14.00
N TYR A 112 -12.57 2.88 -14.18
CA TYR A 112 -11.62 3.06 -15.29
C TYR A 112 -10.45 2.08 -15.20
N ILE A 113 -9.83 1.96 -14.03
CA ILE A 113 -8.65 1.10 -13.79
C ILE A 113 -8.96 -0.37 -14.08
N GLN A 114 -10.20 -0.84 -13.84
CA GLN A 114 -10.60 -2.23 -14.13
C GLN A 114 -10.46 -2.59 -15.62
N GLY A 115 -10.53 -1.61 -16.53
CA GLY A 115 -10.35 -1.79 -17.97
C GLY A 115 -8.90 -1.69 -18.45
N THR A 116 -7.94 -1.46 -17.54
CA THR A 116 -6.53 -1.21 -17.89
C THR A 116 -5.61 -2.32 -17.38
N LYS A 117 -4.32 -2.22 -17.75
CA LYS A 117 -3.26 -3.08 -17.18
C LYS A 117 -2.68 -2.51 -15.88
N SER A 118 -3.08 -1.30 -15.50
CA SER A 118 -2.57 -0.60 -14.33
C SER A 118 -3.11 -1.20 -13.04
N ARG A 119 -2.26 -1.28 -12.04
CA ARG A 119 -2.63 -1.61 -10.67
C ARG A 119 -2.51 -0.36 -9.81
N LEU A 120 -3.61 0.03 -9.18
CA LEU A 120 -3.64 1.10 -8.19
C LEU A 120 -3.50 0.53 -6.77
N VAL A 121 -2.60 1.10 -5.98
CA VAL A 121 -2.49 0.90 -4.52
C VAL A 121 -2.78 2.23 -3.85
N GLY A 122 -3.66 2.24 -2.87
CA GLY A 122 -4.27 3.45 -2.31
C GLY A 122 -5.60 3.80 -2.99
N PRO A 123 -6.11 5.01 -2.80
CA PRO A 123 -5.49 6.19 -2.17
C PRO A 123 -5.30 6.06 -0.64
N ASN A 124 -4.79 7.14 -0.02
CA ASN A 124 -4.56 7.23 1.42
C ASN A 124 -3.73 6.03 1.94
N CYS A 125 -2.59 5.78 1.33
CA CYS A 125 -1.76 4.63 1.65
C CYS A 125 -0.30 5.04 1.92
N PRO A 126 0.45 4.28 2.72
CA PRO A 126 1.87 4.55 2.97
C PRO A 126 2.78 4.08 1.83
N GLY A 127 2.25 3.36 0.84
CA GLY A 127 3.00 2.87 -0.30
C GLY A 127 3.42 1.41 -0.20
N VAL A 128 4.52 1.07 -0.87
CA VAL A 128 5.07 -0.29 -0.99
C VAL A 128 6.58 -0.26 -0.80
N ILE A 129 7.11 -1.23 -0.06
CA ILE A 129 8.56 -1.44 0.05
C ILE A 129 8.89 -2.93 0.00
N SER A 130 9.82 -3.30 -0.88
CA SER A 130 10.48 -4.60 -0.88
C SER A 130 11.92 -4.42 -0.40
N PRO A 131 12.24 -4.86 0.84
CA PRO A 131 13.53 -4.56 1.46
C PRO A 131 14.72 -5.04 0.64
N GLY A 132 15.68 -4.11 0.44
CA GLY A 132 16.87 -4.31 -0.40
C GLY A 132 16.64 -4.21 -1.90
N LYS A 133 15.44 -3.78 -2.35
CA LYS A 133 15.09 -3.67 -3.78
C LYS A 133 14.55 -2.30 -4.16
N ALA A 134 13.35 -1.96 -3.73
CA ALA A 134 12.73 -0.68 -4.04
C ALA A 134 11.74 -0.24 -2.95
N LYS A 135 11.62 1.07 -2.79
CA LYS A 135 10.67 1.75 -1.93
C LYS A 135 9.91 2.78 -2.75
N ILE A 136 8.57 2.74 -2.69
CA ILE A 136 7.67 3.75 -3.27
C ILE A 136 6.71 4.21 -2.19
N GLY A 137 6.69 5.49 -1.86
CA GLY A 137 5.83 6.07 -0.84
C GLY A 137 6.56 6.50 0.42
N ILE A 138 5.85 6.56 1.55
CA ILE A 138 6.28 7.23 2.77
C ILE A 138 6.84 6.30 3.85
N MET A 139 6.82 4.98 3.66
CA MET A 139 7.32 4.02 4.65
C MET A 139 8.77 4.33 5.06
N PRO A 140 9.11 4.36 6.37
CA PRO A 140 10.46 4.63 6.83
C PRO A 140 11.41 3.47 6.50
N ALA A 141 12.40 3.72 5.65
CA ALA A 141 13.27 2.68 5.12
C ALA A 141 14.10 1.96 6.18
N HIS A 142 14.56 2.69 7.20
CA HIS A 142 15.50 2.22 8.21
C HIS A 142 14.97 1.13 9.14
N ILE A 143 13.64 1.01 9.29
CA ILE A 143 13.05 -0.05 10.12
C ILE A 143 12.88 -1.37 9.36
N HIS A 144 13.01 -1.36 8.04
CA HIS A 144 12.77 -2.54 7.21
C HIS A 144 14.05 -3.37 7.01
N LYS A 145 13.91 -4.69 7.06
CA LYS A 145 14.99 -5.66 6.84
C LYS A 145 14.54 -6.71 5.82
N LYS A 146 15.45 -7.10 4.92
CA LYS A 146 15.16 -8.20 3.97
C LYS A 146 14.88 -9.51 4.71
N GLY A 147 13.79 -10.18 4.32
CA GLY A 147 13.36 -11.44 4.92
C GLY A 147 12.20 -12.07 4.15
N ASN A 148 11.32 -12.76 4.87
CA ASN A 148 10.34 -13.66 4.29
C ASN A 148 8.89 -13.45 4.75
N VAL A 149 8.59 -12.39 5.49
CA VAL A 149 7.22 -12.06 5.92
C VAL A 149 6.61 -11.03 4.97
N GLY A 150 5.49 -11.35 4.35
CA GLY A 150 4.66 -10.40 3.62
C GLY A 150 3.77 -9.62 4.59
N ILE A 151 3.68 -8.31 4.43
CA ILE A 151 2.79 -7.47 5.26
C ILE A 151 1.80 -6.77 4.35
N ILE A 152 0.52 -6.91 4.67
CA ILE A 152 -0.58 -6.16 4.04
C ILE A 152 -1.39 -5.45 5.11
N SER A 153 -1.61 -4.15 4.95
CA SER A 153 -2.23 -3.33 5.98
C SER A 153 -3.04 -2.17 5.40
N ARG A 154 -4.14 -1.81 6.07
CA ARG A 154 -4.84 -0.55 5.83
C ARG A 154 -4.16 0.63 6.52
N SER A 155 -3.44 0.37 7.62
CA SER A 155 -2.82 1.38 8.46
C SER A 155 -1.31 1.49 8.23
N GLY A 156 -0.80 2.69 7.98
CA GLY A 156 0.63 2.97 7.93
C GLY A 156 1.31 2.72 9.29
N THR A 157 0.78 3.31 10.36
CA THR A 157 1.36 3.22 11.70
C THR A 157 1.46 1.78 12.21
N LEU A 158 0.40 0.99 12.05
CA LEU A 158 0.41 -0.43 12.46
C LEU A 158 1.32 -1.29 11.57
N THR A 159 1.50 -0.91 10.31
CA THR A 159 2.53 -1.52 9.45
C THR A 159 3.91 -1.31 10.05
N TYR A 160 4.24 -0.08 10.48
CA TYR A 160 5.55 0.24 11.06
C TYR A 160 5.78 -0.47 12.38
N GLU A 161 4.75 -0.59 13.21
CA GLU A 161 4.79 -1.35 14.47
C GLU A 161 5.13 -2.82 14.20
N CYS A 162 4.41 -3.48 13.30
CA CYS A 162 4.68 -4.87 12.93
C CYS A 162 6.09 -5.06 12.35
N VAL A 163 6.50 -4.17 11.44
CA VAL A 163 7.84 -4.18 10.83
C VAL A 163 8.93 -4.02 11.89
N GLY A 164 8.78 -3.08 12.80
CA GLY A 164 9.72 -2.84 13.89
C GLY A 164 9.92 -4.08 14.77
N GLN A 165 8.81 -4.73 15.17
CA GLN A 165 8.86 -5.97 15.95
C GLN A 165 9.58 -7.09 15.20
N LEU A 166 9.24 -7.32 13.93
CA LEU A 166 9.87 -8.36 13.11
C LEU A 166 11.37 -8.11 12.93
N THR A 167 11.74 -6.86 12.68
CA THR A 167 13.15 -6.49 12.49
C THR A 167 13.95 -6.67 13.78
N SER A 168 13.39 -6.30 14.94
CA SER A 168 14.00 -6.51 16.25
C SER A 168 14.17 -8.00 16.60
N LEU A 169 13.29 -8.86 16.12
CA LEU A 169 13.38 -10.32 16.25
C LEU A 169 14.33 -10.95 15.22
N GLY A 170 15.02 -10.17 14.40
CA GLY A 170 15.90 -10.66 13.34
C GLY A 170 15.14 -11.19 12.09
N ILE A 171 13.82 -11.18 12.12
CA ILE A 171 12.94 -11.56 11.02
C ILE A 171 12.77 -10.34 10.11
N GLY A 172 12.88 -10.57 8.80
CA GLY A 172 12.71 -9.49 7.84
C GLY A 172 11.43 -9.65 7.01
N GLN A 173 11.20 -8.69 6.13
CA GLN A 173 10.03 -8.63 5.27
C GLN A 173 10.39 -8.99 3.82
N SER A 174 9.48 -9.71 3.14
CA SER A 174 9.58 -9.93 1.68
C SER A 174 9.09 -8.70 0.92
N THR A 175 7.92 -8.20 1.28
CA THR A 175 7.33 -6.94 0.81
C THR A 175 6.32 -6.45 1.84
N CYS A 176 6.26 -5.14 2.06
CA CYS A 176 5.22 -4.49 2.83
C CYS A 176 4.34 -3.67 1.88
N VAL A 177 3.03 -3.85 1.96
CA VAL A 177 2.03 -3.17 1.14
C VAL A 177 1.02 -2.49 2.04
N GLY A 178 0.96 -1.17 1.99
CA GLY A 178 -0.15 -0.42 2.57
C GLY A 178 -1.20 -0.20 1.50
N ILE A 179 -2.40 -0.75 1.69
CA ILE A 179 -3.47 -0.66 0.69
C ILE A 179 -4.37 0.57 0.84
N GLY A 180 -4.26 1.28 1.97
CA GLY A 180 -5.02 2.49 2.24
C GLY A 180 -6.25 2.28 3.12
N GLY A 181 -6.70 3.38 3.73
CA GLY A 181 -7.82 3.43 4.68
C GLY A 181 -9.12 4.02 4.12
N ASP A 182 -9.15 4.37 2.83
CA ASP A 182 -10.32 4.96 2.20
C ASP A 182 -11.39 3.91 1.88
N PRO A 183 -12.67 4.31 1.73
CA PRO A 183 -13.76 3.39 1.39
C PRO A 183 -13.58 2.71 0.03
N ILE A 184 -13.02 3.43 -0.94
CA ILE A 184 -12.74 2.93 -2.31
C ILE A 184 -11.24 3.00 -2.56
N ILE A 185 -10.63 1.83 -2.64
CA ILE A 185 -9.19 1.65 -2.89
C ILE A 185 -8.98 0.79 -4.14
N GLY A 186 -7.86 1.00 -4.82
CA GLY A 186 -7.55 0.30 -6.06
C GLY A 186 -7.26 -1.18 -5.88
N SER A 187 -6.41 -1.54 -4.93
CA SER A 187 -6.06 -2.94 -4.61
C SER A 187 -6.60 -3.32 -3.24
N ARG A 188 -7.32 -4.43 -3.17
CA ARG A 188 -7.91 -4.96 -1.93
C ARG A 188 -7.00 -6.03 -1.30
N PHE A 189 -7.32 -6.46 -0.08
CA PHE A 189 -6.61 -7.57 0.58
C PHE A 189 -6.45 -8.79 -0.31
N ILE A 190 -7.51 -9.22 -0.98
CA ILE A 190 -7.51 -10.41 -1.83
C ILE A 190 -6.49 -10.31 -2.95
N ASP A 191 -6.36 -9.15 -3.57
CA ASP A 191 -5.43 -8.92 -4.68
C ASP A 191 -3.97 -9.10 -4.25
N ILE A 192 -3.64 -8.59 -3.06
CA ILE A 192 -2.28 -8.66 -2.52
C ILE A 192 -1.99 -10.04 -1.91
N LEU A 193 -2.98 -10.66 -1.25
CA LEU A 193 -2.88 -12.03 -0.75
C LEU A 193 -2.60 -13.03 -1.88
N ALA A 194 -3.24 -12.87 -3.03
CA ALA A 194 -2.98 -13.69 -4.22
C ALA A 194 -1.53 -13.57 -4.70
N LEU A 195 -0.97 -12.36 -4.66
CA LEU A 195 0.44 -12.14 -5.01
C LEU A 195 1.38 -12.77 -3.98
N PHE A 196 1.12 -12.59 -2.68
CA PHE A 196 1.93 -13.22 -1.63
C PHE A 196 1.87 -14.75 -1.67
N GLN A 197 0.72 -15.32 -2.00
CA GLN A 197 0.60 -16.78 -2.15
C GLN A 197 1.52 -17.30 -3.26
N LYS A 198 1.63 -16.59 -4.38
CA LYS A 198 2.49 -16.96 -5.52
C LYS A 198 3.97 -16.67 -5.27
N ASP A 199 4.32 -15.72 -4.40
CA ASP A 199 5.71 -15.35 -4.15
C ASP A 199 6.43 -16.39 -3.30
N ARG A 200 7.36 -17.14 -3.89
CA ARG A 200 8.17 -18.15 -3.20
C ARG A 200 9.03 -17.58 -2.06
N GLY A 201 9.33 -16.28 -2.09
CA GLY A 201 10.09 -15.58 -1.06
C GLY A 201 9.29 -15.27 0.20
N THR A 202 7.96 -15.23 0.11
CA THR A 202 7.07 -15.03 1.25
C THR A 202 6.73 -16.36 1.90
N LYS A 203 7.02 -16.50 3.20
CA LYS A 203 6.77 -17.72 3.98
C LYS A 203 5.62 -17.61 4.96
N ALA A 204 5.37 -16.40 5.47
CA ALA A 204 4.21 -16.06 6.30
C ALA A 204 3.65 -14.69 5.90
N ILE A 205 2.41 -14.43 6.25
CA ILE A 205 1.73 -13.17 5.92
C ILE A 205 1.20 -12.54 7.21
N CYS A 206 1.44 -11.24 7.37
CA CYS A 206 0.77 -10.41 8.37
C CYS A 206 -0.34 -9.59 7.69
N MET A 207 -1.57 -9.73 8.16
CA MET A 207 -2.73 -8.99 7.68
C MET A 207 -3.25 -8.06 8.77
N ILE A 208 -3.22 -6.76 8.53
CA ILE A 208 -3.67 -5.73 9.48
C ILE A 208 -4.87 -5.00 8.88
N GLY A 209 -6.02 -5.20 9.49
CA GLY A 209 -7.27 -4.55 9.13
C GLY A 209 -7.78 -3.63 10.23
N GLU A 210 -9.00 -3.17 10.04
CA GLU A 210 -9.68 -2.26 10.96
C GLU A 210 -11.19 -2.49 10.94
N ILE A 211 -11.90 -1.82 11.82
CA ILE A 211 -13.36 -1.82 11.85
C ILE A 211 -13.95 -1.24 10.55
N GLY A 212 -15.21 -1.57 10.27
CA GLY A 212 -15.98 -1.09 9.13
C GLY A 212 -15.85 -1.95 7.88
N GLY A 213 -16.92 -1.96 7.09
CA GLY A 213 -17.02 -2.76 5.87
C GLY A 213 -16.79 -4.27 6.07
N THR A 214 -16.61 -4.99 4.97
CA THR A 214 -16.51 -6.47 4.90
C THR A 214 -15.19 -6.97 4.34
N ALA A 215 -14.26 -6.07 3.99
CA ALA A 215 -13.05 -6.42 3.25
C ALA A 215 -12.16 -7.46 3.97
N GLU A 216 -12.08 -7.40 5.30
CA GLU A 216 -11.32 -8.34 6.11
C GLU A 216 -12.00 -9.72 6.20
N ASP A 217 -13.34 -9.75 6.21
CA ASP A 217 -14.10 -11.01 6.18
C ASP A 217 -13.95 -11.70 4.82
N GLU A 218 -14.09 -10.95 3.73
CA GLU A 218 -13.82 -11.45 2.37
C GLU A 218 -12.40 -12.01 2.24
N ALA A 219 -11.42 -11.28 2.79
CA ALA A 219 -10.03 -11.72 2.81
C ALA A 219 -9.85 -13.01 3.63
N ALA A 220 -10.53 -13.14 4.77
CA ALA A 220 -10.47 -14.32 5.61
C ALA A 220 -11.02 -15.56 4.88
N TYR A 221 -12.15 -15.44 4.22
CA TYR A 221 -12.70 -16.53 3.39
C TYR A 221 -11.79 -16.87 2.21
N TYR A 222 -11.20 -15.86 1.57
CA TYR A 222 -10.20 -16.08 0.51
C TYR A 222 -8.98 -16.84 1.04
N ILE A 223 -8.45 -16.45 2.21
CA ILE A 223 -7.31 -17.11 2.85
C ILE A 223 -7.65 -18.59 3.10
N LYS A 224 -8.80 -18.88 3.71
CA LYS A 224 -9.23 -20.26 3.98
C LYS A 224 -9.23 -21.14 2.74
N LYS A 225 -9.59 -20.57 1.58
CA LYS A 225 -9.76 -21.32 0.33
C LYS A 225 -8.49 -21.38 -0.52
N HIS A 226 -7.66 -20.34 -0.51
CA HIS A 226 -6.63 -20.14 -1.52
C HIS A 226 -5.21 -19.90 -0.97
N VAL A 227 -5.04 -19.65 0.34
CA VAL A 227 -3.73 -19.35 0.92
C VAL A 227 -3.27 -20.48 1.80
N THR A 228 -2.13 -21.11 1.43
CA THR A 228 -1.54 -22.21 2.17
C THR A 228 -0.47 -21.79 3.17
N LYS A 229 -0.04 -20.52 3.08
CA LYS A 229 0.96 -19.92 3.98
C LYS A 229 0.30 -19.52 5.29
N PRO A 230 1.00 -19.63 6.43
CA PRO A 230 0.46 -19.16 7.70
C PRO A 230 0.17 -17.65 7.65
N VAL A 231 -0.99 -17.28 8.19
CA VAL A 231 -1.42 -15.88 8.27
C VAL A 231 -1.65 -15.51 9.73
N VAL A 232 -1.05 -14.39 10.14
CA VAL A 232 -1.29 -13.73 11.43
C VAL A 232 -2.05 -12.44 11.17
N GLY A 233 -3.09 -12.17 11.95
CA GLY A 233 -3.94 -11.01 11.73
C GLY A 233 -4.23 -10.20 12.98
N PHE A 234 -4.48 -8.91 12.76
CA PHE A 234 -4.90 -7.94 13.76
C PHE A 234 -5.99 -7.03 13.19
N ILE A 235 -6.98 -6.69 14.00
CA ILE A 235 -8.03 -5.72 13.66
C ILE A 235 -7.96 -4.54 14.63
N ALA A 236 -7.73 -3.35 14.09
CA ALA A 236 -7.76 -2.10 14.84
C ALA A 236 -9.20 -1.63 15.16
N GLY A 237 -9.33 -0.82 16.21
CA GLY A 237 -10.61 -0.23 16.58
C GLY A 237 -11.45 -1.08 17.53
N GLN A 238 -10.83 -1.99 18.32
CA GLN A 238 -11.55 -2.87 19.25
C GLN A 238 -12.38 -2.11 20.31
N THR A 239 -11.99 -0.88 20.63
CA THR A 239 -12.69 -0.02 21.60
C THR A 239 -13.46 1.11 20.93
N ALA A 240 -13.61 1.07 19.60
CA ALA A 240 -14.30 2.11 18.86
C ALA A 240 -15.80 2.13 19.18
N PRO A 241 -16.37 3.29 19.52
CA PRO A 241 -17.81 3.39 19.71
C PRO A 241 -18.55 3.30 18.36
N PRO A 242 -19.74 2.65 18.33
CA PRO A 242 -20.54 2.58 17.11
C PRO A 242 -20.90 3.97 16.56
N GLY A 243 -20.95 4.10 15.22
CA GLY A 243 -21.32 5.33 14.53
C GLY A 243 -20.26 6.42 14.52
N ARG A 244 -19.07 6.21 15.13
CA ARG A 244 -17.95 7.14 15.04
C ARG A 244 -16.89 6.65 14.07
N ARG A 245 -16.44 7.57 13.19
CA ARG A 245 -15.28 7.35 12.32
C ARG A 245 -13.99 7.39 13.16
N MET A 246 -13.15 6.38 12.98
CA MET A 246 -11.92 6.22 13.73
C MET A 246 -10.68 6.39 12.83
N GLY A 247 -10.28 7.65 12.59
CA GLY A 247 -9.16 7.99 11.74
C GLY A 247 -9.51 7.87 10.26
N HIS A 248 -9.37 6.70 9.67
CA HIS A 248 -9.66 6.44 8.26
C HIS A 248 -11.14 6.62 7.90
N ALA A 249 -11.41 7.10 6.69
CA ALA A 249 -12.78 7.32 6.22
C ALA A 249 -13.62 6.04 6.16
N GLY A 250 -12.97 4.88 5.91
CA GLY A 250 -13.60 3.56 5.90
C GLY A 250 -13.75 2.92 7.29
N ALA A 251 -13.10 3.46 8.33
CA ALA A 251 -13.10 2.89 9.68
C ALA A 251 -14.30 3.37 10.51
N ILE A 252 -15.49 2.91 10.18
CA ILE A 252 -16.74 3.23 10.87
C ILE A 252 -17.62 1.98 11.01
N ILE A 253 -18.14 1.73 12.22
CA ILE A 253 -19.14 0.70 12.47
C ILE A 253 -20.51 1.29 12.09
N SER A 254 -21.13 0.76 11.06
CA SER A 254 -22.44 1.20 10.56
C SER A 254 -23.46 0.05 10.62
N GLY A 255 -24.67 0.33 11.09
CA GLY A 255 -25.72 -0.68 11.20
C GLY A 255 -25.36 -1.87 12.11
N GLY A 256 -24.47 -1.69 13.07
CA GLY A 256 -24.05 -2.75 14.00
C GLY A 256 -23.13 -3.81 13.38
N GLN A 257 -22.67 -3.64 12.14
CA GLN A 257 -21.82 -4.58 11.43
C GLN A 257 -20.38 -4.06 11.27
N GLY A 258 -19.44 -4.97 11.07
CA GLY A 258 -18.04 -4.63 10.84
C GLY A 258 -17.29 -4.25 12.11
N THR A 259 -17.69 -4.77 13.25
CA THR A 259 -16.97 -4.62 14.52
C THR A 259 -15.65 -5.41 14.49
N ALA A 260 -14.68 -4.97 15.29
CA ALA A 260 -13.42 -5.70 15.40
C ALA A 260 -13.63 -7.14 15.93
N GLU A 261 -14.56 -7.31 16.87
CA GLU A 261 -14.84 -8.62 17.45
C GLU A 261 -15.41 -9.61 16.42
N GLU A 262 -16.38 -9.17 15.61
CA GLU A 262 -16.97 -10.00 14.54
C GLU A 262 -15.90 -10.41 13.53
N LYS A 263 -15.13 -9.45 13.01
CA LYS A 263 -14.03 -9.71 12.06
C LYS A 263 -13.00 -10.68 12.64
N MET A 264 -12.58 -10.49 13.89
CA MET A 264 -11.65 -11.41 14.55
C MET A 264 -12.23 -12.82 14.72
N LYS A 265 -13.56 -12.96 14.97
CA LYS A 265 -14.23 -14.26 15.01
C LYS A 265 -14.20 -14.95 13.63
N VAL A 266 -14.52 -14.22 12.55
CA VAL A 266 -14.46 -14.73 11.17
C VAL A 266 -13.04 -15.16 10.81
N MET A 267 -12.05 -14.31 11.07
CA MET A 267 -10.64 -14.61 10.80
C MET A 267 -10.18 -15.91 11.50
N LYS A 268 -10.52 -16.08 12.80
CA LYS A 268 -10.20 -17.32 13.55
C LYS A 268 -10.84 -18.55 12.94
N ARG A 269 -12.13 -18.48 12.55
CA ARG A 269 -12.84 -19.59 11.87
C ARG A 269 -12.23 -19.95 10.52
N CYS A 270 -11.54 -19.00 9.90
CA CYS A 270 -10.82 -19.19 8.64
C CYS A 270 -9.37 -19.65 8.82
N GLY A 271 -8.92 -19.94 10.05
CA GLY A 271 -7.57 -20.48 10.32
C GLY A 271 -6.47 -19.42 10.49
N ILE A 272 -6.84 -18.13 10.54
CA ILE A 272 -5.90 -17.04 10.78
C ILE A 272 -5.55 -16.96 12.27
N LYS A 273 -4.28 -16.82 12.61
CA LYS A 273 -3.81 -16.58 13.98
C LYS A 273 -4.05 -15.12 14.35
N VAL A 274 -5.12 -14.85 15.08
CA VAL A 274 -5.52 -13.48 15.43
C VAL A 274 -4.94 -13.08 16.78
N VAL A 275 -4.24 -11.95 16.82
CA VAL A 275 -3.75 -11.31 18.05
C VAL A 275 -4.73 -10.24 18.54
N LYS A 276 -4.81 -10.04 19.86
CA LYS A 276 -5.64 -9.00 20.48
C LYS A 276 -4.90 -7.67 20.62
N SER A 277 -3.57 -7.73 20.78
CA SER A 277 -2.71 -6.56 20.87
C SER A 277 -1.80 -6.48 19.63
N PRO A 278 -1.60 -5.31 19.03
CA PRO A 278 -0.63 -5.17 17.94
C PRO A 278 0.79 -5.48 18.40
N ALA A 279 1.11 -5.34 19.71
CA ALA A 279 2.41 -5.67 20.29
C ALA A 279 2.77 -7.18 20.21
N ASP A 280 1.79 -8.04 19.95
CA ASP A 280 1.99 -9.50 19.87
C ASP A 280 2.23 -10.01 18.44
N LEU A 281 2.16 -9.12 17.43
CA LEU A 281 2.28 -9.50 16.02
C LEU A 281 3.59 -10.21 15.72
N GLY A 282 4.72 -9.59 16.06
CA GLY A 282 6.05 -10.13 15.78
C GLY A 282 6.27 -11.50 16.41
N LYS A 283 5.99 -11.66 17.71
CA LYS A 283 6.12 -12.92 18.43
C LYS A 283 5.21 -14.02 17.87
N THR A 284 3.99 -13.64 17.45
CA THR A 284 3.05 -14.62 16.88
C THR A 284 3.48 -15.07 15.49
N ILE A 285 4.01 -14.16 14.67
CA ILE A 285 4.58 -14.50 13.35
C ILE A 285 5.79 -15.40 13.52
N GLN A 286 6.67 -15.13 14.49
CA GLN A 286 7.84 -15.95 14.78
C GLN A 286 7.47 -17.42 15.09
N LYS A 287 6.34 -17.65 15.78
CA LYS A 287 5.87 -19.00 16.14
C LYS A 287 5.27 -19.79 14.97
N VAL A 288 4.94 -19.15 13.86
CA VAL A 288 4.32 -19.80 12.70
C VAL A 288 5.25 -19.90 11.49
N LEU A 289 6.46 -19.31 11.57
CA LEU A 289 7.54 -19.43 10.59
C LEU A 289 8.33 -20.72 10.80
#